data_32b2ceab19251db55f8cf62c26562118
#
_entry.id   32b2ceab19251db55f8cf62c26562118
#
_cell.length_a   1.000
_cell.length_b   1.000
_cell.length_c   1.000
_cell.angle_alpha   90.00
_cell.angle_beta   90.00
_cell.angle_gamma   90.00
#
_symmetry.space_group_name_H-M   'P 1'
#
loop_
_entity.id
_entity.type
_entity.pdbx_description
1 polymer ?
#
loop_
_entity_poly.entity_id
_entity_poly.type
_entity_poly.pdbx_seq_one_letter_code
_entity_poly.pdbx_strand_id
1 'polypeptide(L)'
;ANLFMCILCVLCILPFMLLFASSLTNERTLIQDGYRFFTTKIDFAAYKYIFVATDSILRGYGVSVLVTVVGTVTNLVITTLFAYPLSMKELPGRRFLSFFLFFTMLFNGGLIPTYIMWTQFFKIKNTIWALLIPNLLMGAFYVIMLRTYFTSSIPGETIDAARIDGASEVRILGKIVLP
;
A
#
# COMPACT_ATOMS: atom_id res chain seq x y z
N ALA A 1 26.13 13.07 15.84
CA ALA A 1 24.87 12.57 15.25
C ALA A 1 25.04 12.25 13.74
N ASN A 2 25.52 13.18 12.93
CA ASN A 2 25.59 13.00 11.46
C ASN A 2 26.55 11.89 11.03
N LEU A 3 27.74 11.77 11.65
CA LEU A 3 28.69 10.69 11.35
C LEU A 3 28.10 9.30 11.65
N PHE A 4 27.40 9.16 12.77
CA PHE A 4 26.73 7.92 13.15
C PHE A 4 25.63 7.53 12.15
N MET A 5 24.83 8.49 11.71
CA MET A 5 23.80 8.27 10.69
C MET A 5 24.42 7.89 9.33
N CYS A 6 25.52 8.53 8.92
CA CYS A 6 26.24 8.14 7.70
C CYS A 6 26.75 6.70 7.75
N ILE A 7 27.34 6.28 8.89
CA ILE A 7 27.81 4.90 9.07
C ILE A 7 26.64 3.91 8.97
N LEU A 8 25.50 4.20 9.61
CA LEU A 8 24.31 3.34 9.51
C LEU A 8 23.79 3.25 8.07
N CYS A 9 23.73 4.37 7.35
CA CYS A 9 23.32 4.38 5.94
C CYS A 9 24.25 3.50 5.07
N VAL A 10 25.57 3.65 5.25
CA VAL A 10 26.54 2.82 4.51
C VAL A 10 26.37 1.34 4.85
N LEU A 11 26.20 0.98 6.11
CA LEU A 11 25.95 -0.39 6.54
C LEU A 11 24.67 -0.98 5.94
N CYS A 12 23.61 -0.16 5.82
CA CYS A 12 22.36 -0.59 5.19
C CYS A 12 22.49 -0.78 3.67
N ILE A 13 23.33 0.02 2.99
CA ILE A 13 23.52 -0.05 1.54
C ILE A 13 24.44 -1.21 1.13
N LEU A 14 25.41 -1.56 1.96
CA LEU A 14 26.42 -2.59 1.70
C LEU A 14 25.82 -3.92 1.20
N PRO A 15 24.83 -4.53 1.86
CA PRO A 15 24.24 -5.79 1.39
C PRO A 15 23.56 -5.66 0.02
N PHE A 16 22.97 -4.52 -0.29
CA PHE A 16 22.37 -4.28 -1.61
C PHE A 16 23.43 -4.15 -2.70
N MET A 17 24.55 -3.49 -2.42
CA MET A 17 25.68 -3.42 -3.34
C MET A 17 26.27 -4.82 -3.60
N LEU A 18 26.41 -5.64 -2.56
CA LEU A 18 26.89 -7.01 -2.70
C LEU A 18 25.94 -7.86 -3.55
N LEU A 19 24.64 -7.73 -3.32
CA LEU A 19 23.61 -8.42 -4.08
C LEU A 19 23.62 -7.99 -5.55
N PHE A 20 23.76 -6.70 -5.81
CA PHE A 20 23.86 -6.18 -7.17
C PHE A 20 25.14 -6.69 -7.89
N ALA A 21 26.29 -6.63 -7.24
CA ALA A 21 27.55 -7.15 -7.78
C ALA A 21 27.43 -8.67 -8.07
N SER A 22 26.83 -9.41 -7.16
CA SER A 22 26.61 -10.86 -7.31
C SER A 22 25.66 -11.20 -8.44
N SER A 23 24.62 -10.40 -8.66
CA SER A 23 23.66 -10.61 -9.76
C SER A 23 24.29 -10.45 -11.15
N LEU A 24 25.38 -9.71 -11.25
CA LEU A 24 26.17 -9.51 -12.48
C LEU A 24 27.36 -10.46 -12.59
N THR A 25 27.58 -11.34 -11.61
CA THR A 25 28.72 -12.26 -11.60
C THR A 25 28.33 -13.60 -12.22
N ASN A 26 29.24 -14.18 -13.00
CA ASN A 26 29.04 -15.51 -13.56
C ASN A 26 28.88 -16.55 -12.45
N GLU A 27 27.92 -17.47 -12.60
CA GLU A 27 27.57 -18.49 -11.60
C GLU A 27 28.77 -19.35 -11.18
N ARG A 28 29.62 -19.76 -12.11
CA ARG A 28 30.83 -20.56 -11.81
C ARG A 28 31.81 -19.78 -10.93
N THR A 29 32.00 -18.50 -11.21
CA THR A 29 32.87 -17.63 -10.40
C THR A 29 32.29 -17.43 -9.01
N LEU A 30 30.95 -17.28 -8.92
CA LEU A 30 30.25 -17.13 -7.64
C LEU A 30 30.39 -18.37 -6.75
N ILE A 31 30.33 -19.57 -7.33
CA ILE A 31 30.50 -20.85 -6.61
C ILE A 31 31.97 -21.05 -6.17
N GLN A 32 32.95 -20.67 -7.00
CA GLN A 32 34.36 -20.87 -6.72
C GLN A 32 34.95 -19.84 -5.75
N ASP A 33 34.65 -18.55 -5.99
CA ASP A 33 35.26 -17.40 -5.29
C ASP A 33 34.38 -16.81 -4.18
N GLY A 34 33.11 -17.22 -4.10
CA GLY A 34 32.12 -16.66 -3.19
C GLY A 34 31.63 -15.29 -3.60
N TYR A 35 30.84 -14.65 -2.69
CA TYR A 35 30.29 -13.33 -2.90
C TYR A 35 31.35 -12.26 -2.73
N ARG A 36 31.58 -11.43 -3.77
CA ARG A 36 32.54 -10.33 -3.78
C ARG A 36 31.88 -9.05 -4.24
N PHE A 37 32.34 -7.89 -3.69
CA PHE A 37 31.85 -6.57 -4.11
C PHE A 37 32.30 -6.17 -5.53
N PHE A 38 33.46 -6.68 -5.95
CA PHE A 38 34.01 -6.41 -7.27
C PHE A 38 34.01 -7.69 -8.09
N THR A 39 33.23 -7.68 -9.16
CA THR A 39 33.12 -8.85 -10.05
C THR A 39 34.23 -8.78 -11.10
N THR A 40 34.90 -9.91 -11.32
CA THR A 40 35.96 -10.03 -12.33
C THR A 40 35.41 -10.41 -13.71
N LYS A 41 34.23 -11.02 -13.76
CA LYS A 41 33.56 -11.42 -15.01
C LYS A 41 32.10 -11.04 -14.93
N ILE A 42 31.70 -10.03 -15.71
CA ILE A 42 30.32 -9.62 -15.83
C ILE A 42 29.59 -10.60 -16.74
N ASP A 43 28.46 -11.12 -16.28
CA ASP A 43 27.61 -12.03 -17.02
C ASP A 43 26.14 -11.67 -16.76
N PHE A 44 25.35 -11.63 -17.82
CA PHE A 44 23.91 -11.36 -17.78
C PHE A 44 23.07 -12.65 -17.87
N ALA A 45 23.69 -13.82 -17.73
CA ALA A 45 23.01 -15.12 -17.84
C ALA A 45 21.85 -15.24 -16.84
N ALA A 46 22.02 -14.77 -15.60
CA ALA A 46 20.96 -14.76 -14.59
C ALA A 46 19.73 -13.95 -15.03
N TYR A 47 19.94 -12.77 -15.59
CA TYR A 47 18.84 -11.93 -16.10
C TYR A 47 18.19 -12.56 -17.32
N LYS A 48 18.98 -13.11 -18.25
CA LYS A 48 18.45 -13.81 -19.43
C LYS A 48 17.61 -15.02 -19.01
N TYR A 49 18.06 -15.78 -18.00
CA TYR A 49 17.29 -16.91 -17.45
C TYR A 49 15.95 -16.45 -16.88
N ILE A 50 15.93 -15.37 -16.10
CA ILE A 50 14.70 -14.80 -15.52
C ILE A 50 13.70 -14.42 -16.60
N PHE A 51 14.13 -13.73 -17.66
CA PHE A 51 13.23 -13.23 -18.70
C PHE A 51 12.84 -14.27 -19.75
N VAL A 52 13.69 -15.26 -20.03
CA VAL A 52 13.47 -16.24 -21.11
C VAL A 52 12.95 -17.57 -20.59
N ALA A 53 13.44 -18.03 -19.44
CA ALA A 53 13.12 -19.37 -18.93
C ALA A 53 11.92 -19.41 -17.98
N THR A 54 11.42 -18.26 -17.50
CA THR A 54 10.40 -18.26 -16.44
C THR A 54 9.26 -17.28 -16.72
N ASP A 55 8.25 -17.73 -17.48
CA ASP A 55 6.96 -17.01 -17.63
C ASP A 55 6.31 -16.68 -16.27
N SER A 56 6.62 -17.44 -15.24
CA SER A 56 6.08 -17.27 -13.89
C SER A 56 6.44 -15.92 -13.28
N ILE A 57 7.67 -15.42 -13.51
CA ILE A 57 8.12 -14.13 -12.96
C ILE A 57 7.43 -12.97 -13.66
N LEU A 58 7.32 -13.00 -14.99
CA LEU A 58 6.61 -11.97 -15.76
C LEU A 58 5.13 -11.92 -15.37
N ARG A 59 4.50 -13.09 -15.21
CA ARG A 59 3.13 -13.19 -14.72
C ARG A 59 3.02 -12.64 -13.29
N GLY A 60 3.97 -12.95 -12.41
CA GLY A 60 4.03 -12.41 -11.05
C GLY A 60 4.10 -10.89 -11.02
N TYR A 61 4.94 -10.28 -11.85
CA TYR A 61 4.99 -8.82 -12.01
C TYR A 61 3.67 -8.25 -12.51
N GLY A 62 3.07 -8.86 -13.53
CA GLY A 62 1.76 -8.43 -14.05
C GLY A 62 0.68 -8.45 -12.98
N VAL A 63 0.59 -9.52 -12.20
CA VAL A 63 -0.35 -9.62 -11.07
C VAL A 63 -0.06 -8.58 -9.99
N SER A 64 1.22 -8.36 -9.64
CA SER A 64 1.61 -7.37 -8.64
C SER A 64 1.23 -5.95 -9.08
N VAL A 65 1.49 -5.58 -10.32
CA VAL A 65 1.10 -4.28 -10.87
C VAL A 65 -0.42 -4.12 -10.86
N LEU A 66 -1.14 -5.14 -11.34
CA LEU A 66 -2.61 -5.13 -11.35
C LEU A 66 -3.18 -4.95 -9.94
N VAL A 67 -2.72 -5.77 -8.98
CA VAL A 67 -3.18 -5.70 -7.59
C VAL A 67 -2.86 -4.35 -6.97
N THR A 68 -1.67 -3.80 -7.24
CA THR A 68 -1.28 -2.49 -6.72
C THR A 68 -2.17 -1.39 -7.30
N VAL A 69 -2.34 -1.33 -8.61
CA VAL A 69 -3.16 -0.28 -9.24
C VAL A 69 -4.62 -0.38 -8.82
N VAL A 70 -5.23 -1.56 -8.98
CA VAL A 70 -6.64 -1.78 -8.63
C VAL A 70 -6.86 -1.59 -7.13
N GLY A 71 -5.99 -2.14 -6.28
CA GLY A 71 -6.09 -2.01 -4.83
C GLY A 71 -5.94 -0.56 -4.37
N THR A 72 -4.97 0.18 -4.91
CA THR A 72 -4.76 1.60 -4.55
C THR A 72 -5.95 2.46 -4.96
N VAL A 73 -6.42 2.33 -6.20
CA VAL A 73 -7.59 3.09 -6.68
C VAL A 73 -8.83 2.78 -5.84
N THR A 74 -9.10 1.49 -5.62
CA THR A 74 -10.26 1.05 -4.81
C THR A 74 -10.15 1.55 -3.37
N ASN A 75 -8.96 1.45 -2.76
CA ASN A 75 -8.71 1.94 -1.40
C ASN A 75 -8.95 3.46 -1.30
N LEU A 76 -8.41 4.25 -2.23
CA LEU A 76 -8.60 5.70 -2.25
C LEU A 76 -10.08 6.06 -2.37
N VAL A 77 -10.80 5.43 -3.28
CA VAL A 77 -12.23 5.70 -3.49
C VAL A 77 -13.03 5.36 -2.22
N ILE A 78 -12.88 4.15 -1.68
CA ILE A 78 -13.62 3.71 -0.49
C ILE A 78 -13.25 4.56 0.72
N THR A 79 -11.96 4.80 0.95
CA THR A 79 -11.47 5.60 2.08
C THR A 79 -12.00 7.03 2.02
N THR A 80 -11.99 7.64 0.83
CA THR A 80 -12.50 8.99 0.60
C THR A 80 -14.01 9.07 0.83
N LEU A 81 -14.77 8.13 0.24
CA LEU A 81 -16.23 8.08 0.40
C LEU A 81 -16.65 7.84 1.85
N PHE A 82 -15.82 7.17 2.64
CA PHE A 82 -16.08 6.95 4.06
C PHE A 82 -15.60 8.13 4.93
N ALA A 83 -14.44 8.71 4.64
CA ALA A 83 -13.84 9.80 5.40
C ALA A 83 -14.60 11.13 5.24
N TYR A 84 -15.13 11.39 4.04
CA TYR A 84 -15.82 12.65 3.75
C TYR A 84 -17.07 12.87 4.62
N PRO A 85 -18.05 11.95 4.68
CA PRO A 85 -19.18 12.11 5.59
C PRO A 85 -18.75 12.21 7.06
N LEU A 86 -17.74 11.44 7.46
CA LEU A 86 -17.21 11.49 8.83
C LEU A 86 -16.53 12.82 9.18
N SER A 87 -16.09 13.60 8.20
CA SER A 87 -15.56 14.96 8.43
C SER A 87 -16.65 15.97 8.80
N MET A 88 -17.88 15.74 8.35
CA MET A 88 -19.04 16.63 8.61
C MET A 88 -19.47 16.51 10.07
N LYS A 89 -19.70 17.66 10.72
CA LYS A 89 -20.14 17.71 12.13
C LYS A 89 -21.58 17.23 12.31
N GLU A 90 -22.39 17.38 11.29
CA GLU A 90 -23.84 17.13 11.29
C GLU A 90 -24.21 15.66 11.03
N LEU A 91 -23.24 14.80 10.68
CA LEU A 91 -23.53 13.40 10.39
C LEU A 91 -24.10 12.67 11.62
N PRO A 92 -25.35 12.15 11.55
CA PRO A 92 -25.91 11.35 12.60
C PRO A 92 -25.09 10.05 12.76
N GLY A 93 -24.81 9.66 14.02
CA GLY A 93 -23.99 8.46 14.29
C GLY A 93 -22.48 8.62 14.10
N ARG A 94 -21.96 9.84 13.78
CA ARG A 94 -20.53 10.12 13.58
C ARG A 94 -19.66 9.59 14.73
N ARG A 95 -20.11 9.74 15.99
CA ARG A 95 -19.37 9.28 17.18
C ARG A 95 -19.24 7.76 17.20
N PHE A 96 -20.32 7.07 16.89
CA PHE A 96 -20.33 5.61 16.83
C PHE A 96 -19.43 5.07 15.72
N LEU A 97 -19.54 5.61 14.50
CA LEU A 97 -18.70 5.21 13.38
C LEU A 97 -17.21 5.49 13.65
N SER A 98 -16.91 6.66 14.25
CA SER A 98 -15.52 6.99 14.61
C SER A 98 -14.98 6.08 15.71
N PHE A 99 -15.79 5.75 16.71
CA PHE A 99 -15.43 4.79 17.75
C PHE A 99 -15.19 3.39 17.14
N PHE A 100 -16.08 2.94 16.25
CA PHE A 100 -15.95 1.66 15.60
C PHE A 100 -14.67 1.55 14.76
N LEU A 101 -14.32 2.59 14.01
CA LEU A 101 -13.03 2.66 13.28
C LEU A 101 -11.83 2.55 14.24
N PHE A 102 -11.87 3.32 15.33
CA PHE A 102 -10.80 3.29 16.32
C PHE A 102 -10.71 1.92 17.02
N PHE A 103 -11.85 1.32 17.32
CA PHE A 103 -11.94 -0.01 17.89
C PHE A 103 -11.28 -1.07 16.99
N THR A 104 -11.52 -1.03 15.67
CA THR A 104 -10.89 -1.96 14.72
C THR A 104 -9.38 -1.83 14.63
N MET A 105 -8.81 -0.68 14.98
CA MET A 105 -7.36 -0.49 15.06
C MET A 105 -6.76 -1.12 16.32
N LEU A 106 -7.47 -1.04 17.45
CA LEU A 106 -6.98 -1.54 18.73
C LEU A 106 -7.16 -3.06 18.87
N PHE A 107 -8.24 -3.59 18.32
CA PHE A 107 -8.60 -4.99 18.45
C PHE A 107 -8.35 -5.73 17.13
N ASN A 108 -7.28 -6.53 17.12
CA ASN A 108 -6.94 -7.40 16.01
C ASN A 108 -6.97 -8.84 16.50
N GLY A 109 -7.71 -9.69 15.80
CA GLY A 109 -7.80 -11.12 16.13
C GLY A 109 -6.50 -11.91 15.91
N GLY A 110 -5.50 -11.29 15.33
CA GLY A 110 -4.23 -11.94 14.99
C GLY A 110 -4.24 -12.66 13.63
N LEU A 111 -3.09 -13.20 13.28
CA LEU A 111 -2.86 -13.80 11.97
C LEU A 111 -3.73 -15.03 11.72
N ILE A 112 -3.78 -15.95 12.70
CA ILE A 112 -4.44 -17.25 12.55
C ILE A 112 -5.96 -17.11 12.37
N PRO A 113 -6.71 -16.41 13.23
CA PRO A 113 -8.15 -16.18 13.04
C PRO A 113 -8.47 -15.45 11.74
N THR A 114 -7.67 -14.45 11.37
CA THR A 114 -7.84 -13.72 10.11
C THR A 114 -7.65 -14.64 8.90
N TYR A 115 -6.61 -15.49 8.92
CA TYR A 115 -6.36 -16.46 7.85
C TYR A 115 -7.50 -17.47 7.71
N ILE A 116 -7.98 -18.02 8.83
CA ILE A 116 -9.10 -18.98 8.83
C ILE A 116 -10.37 -18.32 8.27
N MET A 117 -10.66 -17.10 8.70
CA MET A 117 -11.82 -16.34 8.20
C MET A 117 -11.79 -16.20 6.68
N TRP A 118 -10.67 -15.78 6.10
CA TRP A 118 -10.58 -15.56 4.66
C TRP A 118 -10.51 -16.84 3.84
N THR A 119 -9.88 -17.91 4.38
CA THR A 119 -9.67 -19.15 3.62
C THR A 119 -10.79 -20.15 3.77
N GLN A 120 -11.42 -20.26 4.95
CA GLN A 120 -12.46 -21.24 5.22
C GLN A 120 -13.87 -20.64 5.14
N PHE A 121 -14.08 -19.47 5.71
CA PHE A 121 -15.39 -18.83 5.73
C PHE A 121 -15.70 -18.15 4.39
N PHE A 122 -14.83 -17.23 3.93
CA PHE A 122 -15.02 -16.54 2.66
C PHE A 122 -14.50 -17.31 1.43
N LYS A 123 -13.70 -18.36 1.62
CA LYS A 123 -13.20 -19.28 0.56
C LYS A 123 -12.48 -18.57 -0.59
N ILE A 124 -11.79 -17.46 -0.32
CA ILE A 124 -11.08 -16.67 -1.34
C ILE A 124 -9.61 -17.10 -1.55
N LYS A 125 -9.20 -18.23 -0.96
CA LYS A 125 -7.82 -18.76 -1.10
C LYS A 125 -7.46 -18.94 -2.58
N ASN A 126 -6.22 -18.59 -2.94
CA ASN A 126 -5.67 -18.69 -4.30
C ASN A 126 -6.41 -17.86 -5.36
N THR A 127 -7.07 -16.78 -4.97
CA THR A 127 -7.72 -15.83 -5.88
C THR A 127 -7.08 -14.46 -5.76
N ILE A 128 -7.25 -13.60 -6.78
CA ILE A 128 -6.83 -12.19 -6.73
C ILE A 128 -7.53 -11.44 -5.59
N TRP A 129 -8.76 -11.84 -5.26
CA TRP A 129 -9.53 -11.28 -4.14
C TRP A 129 -8.85 -11.47 -2.78
N ALA A 130 -8.09 -12.57 -2.60
CA ALA A 130 -7.32 -12.79 -1.39
C ALA A 130 -6.20 -11.76 -1.18
N LEU A 131 -5.73 -11.13 -2.25
CA LEU A 131 -4.71 -10.07 -2.20
C LEU A 131 -5.35 -8.68 -2.03
N LEU A 132 -6.52 -8.45 -2.60
CA LEU A 132 -7.20 -7.16 -2.60
C LEU A 132 -8.00 -6.92 -1.31
N ILE A 133 -8.88 -7.85 -0.94
CA ILE A 133 -9.89 -7.62 0.11
C ILE A 133 -9.28 -7.45 1.50
N PRO A 134 -8.40 -8.34 2.00
CA PRO A 134 -7.96 -8.30 3.39
C PRO A 134 -7.18 -7.03 3.76
N ASN A 135 -6.40 -6.48 2.83
CA ASN A 135 -5.42 -5.44 3.15
C ASN A 135 -5.55 -4.16 2.33
N LEU A 136 -6.21 -4.22 1.16
CA LEU A 136 -6.20 -3.11 0.21
C LEU A 136 -7.56 -2.40 0.06
N LEU A 137 -8.64 -2.89 0.65
CA LEU A 137 -9.94 -2.21 0.48
C LEU A 137 -10.04 -0.94 1.32
N MET A 138 -9.77 -1.02 2.61
CA MET A 138 -9.89 0.13 3.52
C MET A 138 -9.08 -0.10 4.79
N GLY A 139 -8.28 0.88 5.19
CA GLY A 139 -7.60 0.89 6.49
C GLY A 139 -8.18 1.98 7.39
N ALA A 140 -8.58 1.64 8.61
CA ALA A 140 -9.15 2.60 9.55
C ALA A 140 -8.22 3.78 9.83
N PHE A 141 -6.91 3.56 9.86
CA PHE A 141 -5.91 4.62 10.00
C PHE A 141 -6.01 5.66 8.87
N TYR A 142 -6.09 5.21 7.61
CA TYR A 142 -6.19 6.11 6.47
C TYR A 142 -7.50 6.90 6.46
N VAL A 143 -8.60 6.29 6.89
CA VAL A 143 -9.89 6.98 7.05
C VAL A 143 -9.80 8.10 8.08
N ILE A 144 -9.19 7.83 9.24
CA ILE A 144 -9.03 8.83 10.31
C ILE A 144 -8.10 9.96 9.85
N MET A 145 -7.00 9.62 9.19
CA MET A 145 -6.05 10.60 8.64
C MET A 145 -6.74 11.51 7.61
N LEU A 146 -7.43 10.93 6.65
CA LEU A 146 -8.11 11.67 5.59
C LEU A 146 -9.27 12.52 6.14
N ARG A 147 -10.06 11.97 7.09
CA ARG A 147 -11.08 12.73 7.81
C ARG A 147 -10.49 13.96 8.51
N THR A 148 -9.35 13.80 9.19
CA THR A 148 -8.68 14.91 9.89
C THR A 148 -8.23 15.96 8.89
N TYR A 149 -7.65 15.55 7.77
CA TYR A 149 -7.27 16.43 6.69
C TYR A 149 -8.47 17.23 6.16
N PHE A 150 -9.57 16.58 5.83
CA PHE A 150 -10.78 17.28 5.35
C PHE A 150 -11.33 18.26 6.38
N THR A 151 -11.31 17.91 7.67
CA THR A 151 -11.80 18.79 8.73
C THR A 151 -10.91 20.02 8.95
N SER A 152 -9.58 19.89 8.75
CA SER A 152 -8.62 20.97 9.04
C SER A 152 -8.30 21.84 7.83
N SER A 153 -8.32 21.27 6.62
CA SER A 153 -7.86 21.95 5.41
C SER A 153 -9.00 22.63 4.62
N ILE A 154 -10.24 22.17 4.81
CA ILE A 154 -11.36 22.68 4.06
C ILE A 154 -12.26 23.51 4.99
N PRO A 155 -12.39 24.85 4.76
CA PRO A 155 -13.31 25.68 5.52
C PRO A 155 -14.76 25.21 5.33
N GLY A 156 -15.49 25.04 6.45
CA GLY A 156 -16.89 24.61 6.40
C GLY A 156 -17.77 25.58 5.60
N GLU A 157 -17.46 26.86 5.67
CA GLU A 157 -18.16 27.94 4.93
C GLU A 157 -18.14 27.71 3.41
N THR A 158 -17.05 27.15 2.86
CA THR A 158 -16.95 26.83 1.42
C THR A 158 -17.92 25.70 1.04
N ILE A 159 -18.07 24.70 1.92
CA ILE A 159 -19.01 23.59 1.71
C ILE A 159 -20.45 24.11 1.81
N ASP A 160 -20.74 24.98 2.79
CA ASP A 160 -22.07 25.55 3.01
C ASP A 160 -22.49 26.47 1.86
N ALA A 161 -21.56 27.28 1.34
CA ALA A 161 -21.79 28.10 0.16
C ALA A 161 -22.15 27.24 -1.07
N ALA A 162 -21.40 26.17 -1.31
CA ALA A 162 -21.66 25.25 -2.41
C ALA A 162 -23.02 24.53 -2.28
N ARG A 163 -23.47 24.24 -1.06
CA ARG A 163 -24.80 23.69 -0.80
C ARG A 163 -25.93 24.72 -1.11
N ILE A 164 -25.74 25.99 -0.76
CA ILE A 164 -26.68 27.08 -1.08
C ILE A 164 -26.79 27.22 -2.60
N ASP A 165 -25.66 27.07 -3.33
CA ASP A 165 -25.64 27.10 -4.80
C ASP A 165 -26.23 25.81 -5.43
N GLY A 166 -26.78 24.90 -4.64
CA GLY A 166 -27.45 23.68 -5.13
C GLY A 166 -26.52 22.57 -5.58
N ALA A 167 -25.24 22.59 -5.17
CA ALA A 167 -24.31 21.50 -5.49
C ALA A 167 -24.65 20.25 -4.68
N SER A 168 -24.68 19.10 -5.33
CA SER A 168 -24.81 17.80 -4.65
C SER A 168 -23.54 17.44 -3.88
N GLU A 169 -23.67 16.65 -2.81
CA GLU A 169 -22.51 16.20 -1.98
C GLU A 169 -21.42 15.53 -2.82
N VAL A 170 -21.77 14.76 -3.83
CA VAL A 170 -20.81 14.12 -4.75
C VAL A 170 -20.05 15.16 -5.57
N ARG A 171 -20.74 16.25 -5.99
CA ARG A 171 -20.11 17.35 -6.72
C ARG A 171 -19.18 18.15 -5.81
N ILE A 172 -19.58 18.39 -4.55
CA ILE A 172 -18.76 19.05 -3.55
C ILE A 172 -17.49 18.22 -3.29
N LEU A 173 -17.65 16.92 -3.06
CA LEU A 173 -16.53 16.02 -2.88
C LEU A 173 -15.56 16.06 -4.08
N GLY A 174 -16.08 15.92 -5.31
CA GLY A 174 -15.23 15.79 -6.50
C GLY A 174 -14.61 17.09 -7.00
N LYS A 175 -15.20 18.27 -6.70
CA LYS A 175 -14.73 19.56 -7.25
C LYS A 175 -14.14 20.51 -6.21
N ILE A 176 -14.42 20.31 -4.93
CA ILE A 176 -13.98 21.21 -3.86
C ILE A 176 -13.06 20.51 -2.88
N VAL A 177 -13.40 19.25 -2.53
CA VAL A 177 -12.70 18.51 -1.47
C VAL A 177 -11.51 17.73 -1.99
N LEU A 178 -11.60 17.14 -3.18
CA LEU A 178 -10.56 16.31 -3.78
C LEU A 178 -9.45 17.05 -4.55
N PRO A 179 -9.69 18.20 -5.17
CA PRO A 179 -8.58 18.98 -5.74
C PRO A 179 -7.73 19.60 -4.64
#